data_789f6c6821ce58edd1ac29a0708f4da4
#
_entry.id   789f6c6821ce58edd1ac29a0708f4da4
#
_cell.length_a   1.000
_cell.length_b   1.000
_cell.length_c   1.000
_cell.angle_alpha   90.00
_cell.angle_beta   90.00
_cell.angle_gamma   90.00
#
_symmetry.space_group_name_H-M   'P 1'
#
loop_
_entity.id
_entity.type
_entity.pdbx_description
1 polymer ?
#
loop_
_entity_poly.entity_id
_entity_poly.type
_entity_poly.pdbx_seq_one_letter_code
_entity_poly.pdbx_strand_id
1 'polypeptide(L)'
;FGYHEAFEDQALAFKITGYLLFLIGLSGIWIFKGWLLFGYISRVLVGGLFIVSGLIKANDPLGFSYKLEEYFEDGALAFRIKEWFGAPTFSLEFFIEHALLLSILICVVEIVLGALTILGNKFKFASWSMLLMMVFFTFLTWHTKECDPHRTFKDVDYYAINSSIAQIKIQESANNENITILEQNESTVKIAEMKKPQCVDDCGCFGDAMKGSIGRSLSPAESFWKDLILL
;
A
#
# COMPACT_ATOMS: atom_id res chain seq x y z
N PHE A 1 8.59 32.86 8.56
CA PHE A 1 8.88 32.32 9.89
C PHE A 1 7.59 31.99 10.69
N GLY A 2 6.48 32.69 10.54
CA GLY A 2 5.24 32.43 11.34
C GLY A 2 4.37 31.26 10.86
N TYR A 3 4.56 30.75 9.64
CA TYR A 3 3.75 29.64 9.12
C TYR A 3 4.14 28.26 9.69
N HIS A 4 5.41 28.08 10.07
CA HIS A 4 5.88 26.80 10.62
C HIS A 4 5.36 26.56 12.05
N GLU A 5 5.33 27.58 12.89
CA GLU A 5 4.81 27.46 14.27
C GLU A 5 3.29 27.18 14.30
N ALA A 6 2.51 27.83 13.44
CA ALA A 6 1.08 27.59 13.37
C ALA A 6 0.72 26.16 12.91
N PHE A 7 1.58 25.51 12.13
CA PHE A 7 1.38 24.12 11.68
C PHE A 7 1.72 23.10 12.78
N GLU A 8 2.77 23.34 13.57
CA GLU A 8 3.11 22.48 14.71
C GLU A 8 2.01 22.50 15.78
N ASP A 9 1.46 23.67 16.06
CA ASP A 9 0.34 23.84 17.00
C ASP A 9 -0.93 23.13 16.53
N GLN A 10 -1.25 23.14 15.24
CA GLN A 10 -2.39 22.39 14.70
C GLN A 10 -2.16 20.87 14.75
N ALA A 11 -0.97 20.41 14.41
CA ALA A 11 -0.62 18.99 14.51
C ALA A 11 -0.64 18.49 15.96
N LEU A 12 -0.19 19.34 16.90
CA LEU A 12 -0.25 19.06 18.33
C LEU A 12 -1.71 19.02 18.82
N ALA A 13 -2.54 19.97 18.40
CA ALA A 13 -3.98 20.01 18.73
C ALA A 13 -4.70 18.76 18.21
N PHE A 14 -4.41 18.30 16.99
CA PHE A 14 -4.97 17.07 16.43
C PHE A 14 -4.55 15.83 17.23
N LYS A 15 -3.27 15.72 17.63
CA LYS A 15 -2.77 14.63 18.47
C LYS A 15 -3.45 14.64 19.84
N ILE A 16 -3.54 15.81 20.49
CA ILE A 16 -4.18 15.96 21.80
C ILE A 16 -5.67 15.61 21.70
N THR A 17 -6.36 16.08 20.67
CA THR A 17 -7.79 15.78 20.44
C THR A 17 -7.98 14.27 20.21
N GLY A 18 -7.11 13.62 19.45
CA GLY A 18 -7.13 12.17 19.25
C GLY A 18 -6.94 11.39 20.55
N TYR A 19 -5.96 11.78 21.39
CA TYR A 19 -5.76 11.18 22.71
C TYR A 19 -6.93 11.41 23.66
N LEU A 20 -7.52 12.61 23.66
CA LEU A 20 -8.70 12.93 24.47
C LEU A 20 -9.90 12.09 24.05
N LEU A 21 -10.18 11.96 22.76
CA LEU A 21 -11.26 11.11 22.24
C LEU A 21 -11.03 9.64 22.58
N PHE A 22 -9.78 9.17 22.50
CA PHE A 22 -9.41 7.82 22.92
C PHE A 22 -9.62 7.58 24.42
N LEU A 23 -9.21 8.51 25.27
CA LEU A 23 -9.42 8.45 26.72
C LEU A 23 -10.90 8.54 27.09
N ILE A 24 -11.68 9.40 26.40
CA ILE A 24 -13.15 9.48 26.59
C ILE A 24 -13.81 8.17 26.18
N GLY A 25 -13.36 7.55 25.07
CA GLY A 25 -13.82 6.25 24.64
C GLY A 25 -13.55 5.15 25.67
N LEU A 26 -12.33 5.10 26.21
CA LEU A 26 -11.96 4.15 27.26
C LEU A 26 -12.72 4.38 28.58
N SER A 27 -12.89 5.63 29.01
CA SER A 27 -13.66 5.95 30.21
C SER A 27 -15.16 5.64 30.04
N GLY A 28 -15.70 5.84 28.84
CA GLY A 28 -17.07 5.45 28.50
C GLY A 28 -17.33 3.94 28.63
N ILE A 29 -16.35 3.13 28.30
CA ILE A 29 -16.42 1.65 28.50
C ILE A 29 -16.59 1.30 29.99
N TRP A 30 -15.90 2.02 30.86
CA TRP A 30 -15.87 1.76 32.30
C TRP A 30 -17.14 2.26 33.04
N ILE A 31 -17.65 3.42 32.64
CA ILE A 31 -18.76 4.11 33.35
C ILE A 31 -20.13 3.56 32.97
N PHE A 32 -20.33 3.08 31.75
CA PHE A 32 -21.69 2.80 31.25
C PHE A 32 -22.08 1.31 31.11
N LYS A 33 -21.24 0.33 31.45
CA LYS A 33 -21.51 -1.10 31.07
C LYS A 33 -21.81 -1.25 29.55
N GLY A 34 -21.26 -0.37 28.73
CA GLY A 34 -21.73 -0.07 27.38
C GLY A 34 -20.93 -0.75 26.28
N TRP A 35 -20.56 -2.04 26.42
CA TRP A 35 -20.01 -2.83 25.29
C TRP A 35 -20.88 -2.70 24.03
N LEU A 36 -22.22 -2.61 24.21
CA LEU A 36 -23.15 -2.48 23.08
C LEU A 36 -23.05 -1.11 22.43
N LEU A 37 -22.98 -0.02 23.20
CA LEU A 37 -22.83 1.32 22.67
C LEU A 37 -21.47 1.53 22.02
N PHE A 38 -20.41 1.07 22.69
CA PHE A 38 -19.06 1.12 22.15
C PHE A 38 -18.95 0.32 20.83
N GLY A 39 -19.50 -0.90 20.80
CA GLY A 39 -19.55 -1.71 19.59
C GLY A 39 -20.32 -1.04 18.45
N TYR A 40 -21.43 -0.34 18.74
CA TYR A 40 -22.16 0.41 17.74
C TYR A 40 -21.37 1.61 17.21
N ILE A 41 -20.80 2.41 18.11
CA ILE A 41 -19.99 3.59 17.74
C ILE A 41 -18.77 3.15 16.91
N SER A 42 -18.05 2.12 17.34
CA SER A 42 -16.90 1.59 16.60
C SER A 42 -17.29 1.13 15.19
N ARG A 43 -18.41 0.45 15.05
CA ARG A 43 -18.92 0.01 13.74
C ARG A 43 -19.26 1.18 12.82
N VAL A 44 -19.91 2.21 13.36
CA VAL A 44 -20.25 3.41 12.59
C VAL A 44 -18.99 4.17 12.17
N LEU A 45 -18.01 4.30 13.08
CA LEU A 45 -16.75 4.98 12.78
C LEU A 45 -15.93 4.21 11.74
N VAL A 46 -15.68 2.95 11.96
CA VAL A 46 -14.86 2.14 11.04
C VAL A 46 -15.57 1.97 9.69
N GLY A 47 -16.86 1.63 9.71
CA GLY A 47 -17.64 1.51 8.47
C GLY A 47 -17.75 2.83 7.70
N GLY A 48 -17.90 3.96 8.41
CA GLY A 48 -17.88 5.30 7.83
C GLY A 48 -16.54 5.64 7.17
N LEU A 49 -15.43 5.35 7.83
CA LEU A 49 -14.09 5.56 7.28
C LEU A 49 -13.87 4.74 5.99
N PHE A 50 -14.33 3.49 5.95
CA PHE A 50 -14.25 2.66 4.75
C PHE A 50 -15.10 3.21 3.61
N ILE A 51 -16.32 3.66 3.88
CA ILE A 51 -17.15 4.31 2.85
C ILE A 51 -16.47 5.55 2.31
N VAL A 52 -15.99 6.43 3.19
CA VAL A 52 -15.30 7.68 2.78
C VAL A 52 -14.04 7.35 1.96
N SER A 53 -13.22 6.39 2.41
CA SER A 53 -12.03 5.94 1.69
C SER A 53 -12.38 5.41 0.29
N GLY A 54 -13.39 4.56 0.20
CA GLY A 54 -13.87 4.02 -1.07
C GLY A 54 -14.44 5.08 -2.01
N LEU A 55 -15.18 6.05 -1.49
CA LEU A 55 -15.72 7.17 -2.28
C LEU A 55 -14.62 8.11 -2.80
N ILE A 56 -13.60 8.38 -2.01
CA ILE A 56 -12.45 9.19 -2.43
C ILE A 56 -11.73 8.52 -3.60
N LYS A 57 -11.44 7.20 -3.51
CA LYS A 57 -10.83 6.44 -4.60
C LYS A 57 -11.76 6.33 -5.82
N ALA A 58 -13.07 6.17 -5.59
CA ALA A 58 -14.06 6.11 -6.66
C ALA A 58 -14.24 7.44 -7.41
N ASN A 59 -13.85 8.57 -6.81
CA ASN A 59 -13.83 9.86 -7.48
C ASN A 59 -12.73 9.96 -8.55
N ASP A 60 -11.60 9.26 -8.34
CA ASP A 60 -10.53 9.14 -9.32
C ASP A 60 -9.97 7.70 -9.36
N PRO A 61 -10.71 6.76 -9.99
CA PRO A 61 -10.28 5.37 -10.07
C PRO A 61 -9.06 5.18 -10.98
N LEU A 62 -8.83 6.08 -11.94
CA LEU A 62 -7.65 6.07 -12.80
C LEU A 62 -6.40 6.44 -12.02
N GLY A 63 -6.43 7.50 -11.23
CA GLY A 63 -5.32 7.88 -10.36
C GLY A 63 -4.95 6.78 -9.38
N PHE A 64 -5.94 6.07 -8.83
CA PHE A 64 -5.69 4.93 -7.97
C PHE A 64 -5.15 3.70 -8.75
N SER A 65 -5.58 3.48 -10.00
CA SER A 65 -5.03 2.39 -10.82
C SER A 65 -3.55 2.61 -11.14
N TYR A 66 -3.14 3.83 -11.46
CA TYR A 66 -1.71 4.15 -11.66
C TYR A 66 -0.86 3.87 -10.43
N LYS A 67 -1.39 4.13 -9.23
CA LYS A 67 -0.69 3.76 -7.99
C LYS A 67 -0.58 2.25 -7.81
N LEU A 68 -1.60 1.49 -8.17
CA LEU A 68 -1.52 0.03 -8.16
C LEU A 68 -0.51 -0.50 -9.19
N GLU A 69 -0.44 0.09 -10.38
CA GLU A 69 0.56 -0.22 -11.40
C GLU A 69 1.97 -0.02 -10.84
N GLU A 70 2.25 1.16 -10.23
CA GLU A 70 3.53 1.45 -9.59
C GLU A 70 3.91 0.39 -8.53
N TYR A 71 2.94 -0.13 -7.75
CA TYR A 71 3.20 -1.20 -6.79
C TYR A 71 3.47 -2.56 -7.44
N PHE A 72 2.88 -2.84 -8.60
CA PHE A 72 3.00 -4.13 -9.28
C PHE A 72 4.22 -4.21 -10.21
N GLU A 73 4.89 -3.09 -10.47
CA GLU A 73 6.14 -3.10 -11.19
C GLU A 73 7.21 -3.94 -10.48
N ASP A 74 8.07 -4.59 -11.26
CA ASP A 74 9.06 -5.55 -10.77
C ASP A 74 10.03 -4.96 -9.74
N GLY A 75 10.33 -3.66 -9.88
CA GLY A 75 11.19 -2.91 -8.97
C GLY A 75 10.54 -2.48 -7.66
N ALA A 76 9.21 -2.59 -7.52
CA ALA A 76 8.47 -2.16 -6.35
C ALA A 76 8.22 -3.31 -5.36
N LEU A 77 6.99 -3.78 -5.26
CA LEU A 77 6.60 -4.81 -4.29
C LEU A 77 7.21 -6.19 -4.60
N ALA A 78 7.32 -6.52 -5.89
CA ALA A 78 7.81 -7.81 -6.34
C ALA A 78 9.24 -8.08 -5.85
N PHE A 79 10.13 -7.08 -5.82
CA PHE A 79 11.50 -7.27 -5.36
C PHE A 79 11.57 -7.69 -3.88
N ARG A 80 10.71 -7.14 -3.00
CA ARG A 80 10.65 -7.53 -1.60
C ARG A 80 10.21 -8.96 -1.42
N ILE A 81 9.24 -9.38 -2.22
CA ILE A 81 8.75 -10.76 -2.20
C ILE A 81 9.85 -11.70 -2.71
N LYS A 82 10.55 -11.34 -3.78
CA LYS A 82 11.73 -12.07 -4.28
C LYS A 82 12.80 -12.23 -3.19
N GLU A 83 13.11 -11.15 -2.47
CA GLU A 83 14.12 -11.15 -1.39
C GLU A 83 13.68 -12.04 -0.21
N TRP A 84 12.41 -11.95 0.23
CA TRP A 84 11.94 -12.69 1.41
C TRP A 84 11.75 -14.17 1.16
N PHE A 85 11.20 -14.54 0.01
CA PHE A 85 10.87 -15.93 -0.31
C PHE A 85 11.93 -16.61 -1.16
N GLY A 86 12.98 -15.89 -1.60
CA GLY A 86 14.00 -16.45 -2.48
C GLY A 86 13.45 -16.90 -3.83
N ALA A 87 12.38 -16.24 -4.32
CA ALA A 87 11.69 -16.59 -5.55
C ALA A 87 12.09 -15.61 -6.68
N PRO A 88 13.20 -15.81 -7.37
CA PRO A 88 13.76 -14.83 -8.32
C PRO A 88 12.88 -14.58 -9.54
N THR A 89 12.02 -15.52 -9.89
CA THR A 89 11.11 -15.44 -11.06
C THR A 89 9.72 -14.87 -10.70
N PHE A 90 9.53 -14.44 -9.46
CA PHE A 90 8.25 -13.88 -9.03
C PHE A 90 8.02 -12.53 -9.68
N SER A 91 6.90 -12.35 -10.39
CA SER A 91 6.48 -11.08 -10.98
C SER A 91 5.01 -10.81 -10.67
N LEU A 92 4.67 -9.53 -10.50
CA LEU A 92 3.32 -9.03 -10.34
C LEU A 92 2.79 -8.33 -11.60
N GLU A 93 3.56 -8.31 -12.69
CA GLU A 93 3.20 -7.62 -13.94
C GLU A 93 1.85 -8.03 -14.51
N PHE A 94 1.43 -9.29 -14.27
CA PHE A 94 0.09 -9.74 -14.66
C PHE A 94 -1.03 -8.83 -14.12
N PHE A 95 -0.87 -8.24 -12.95
CA PHE A 95 -1.85 -7.34 -12.34
C PHE A 95 -1.85 -5.94 -12.95
N ILE A 96 -0.79 -5.54 -13.65
CA ILE A 96 -0.68 -4.22 -14.30
C ILE A 96 -1.77 -4.08 -15.36
N GLU A 97 -1.96 -5.07 -16.23
CA GLU A 97 -3.01 -5.05 -17.26
C GLU A 97 -4.42 -4.96 -16.66
N HIS A 98 -4.59 -5.37 -15.41
CA HIS A 98 -5.89 -5.42 -14.73
C HIS A 98 -6.00 -4.35 -13.62
N ALA A 99 -5.04 -3.44 -13.51
CA ALA A 99 -4.96 -2.48 -12.41
C ALA A 99 -6.20 -1.58 -12.31
N LEU A 100 -6.76 -1.15 -13.43
CA LEU A 100 -8.01 -0.38 -13.45
C LEU A 100 -9.21 -1.18 -12.94
N LEU A 101 -9.34 -2.44 -13.38
CA LEU A 101 -10.41 -3.32 -12.89
C LEU A 101 -10.26 -3.57 -11.39
N LEU A 102 -9.03 -3.82 -10.94
CA LEU A 102 -8.72 -4.02 -9.54
C LEU A 102 -9.00 -2.77 -8.70
N SER A 103 -8.66 -1.58 -9.20
CA SER A 103 -8.98 -0.28 -8.59
C SER A 103 -10.48 -0.13 -8.35
N ILE A 104 -11.30 -0.33 -9.39
CA ILE A 104 -12.76 -0.25 -9.30
C ILE A 104 -13.31 -1.28 -8.30
N LEU A 105 -12.81 -2.52 -8.37
CA LEU A 105 -13.24 -3.60 -7.48
C LEU A 105 -12.93 -3.27 -6.01
N ILE A 106 -11.75 -2.75 -5.71
CA ILE A 106 -11.35 -2.32 -4.36
C ILE A 106 -12.30 -1.21 -3.87
N CYS A 107 -12.58 -0.18 -4.68
CA CYS A 107 -13.50 0.90 -4.30
C CYS A 107 -14.89 0.37 -3.96
N VAL A 108 -15.45 -0.50 -4.79
CA VAL A 108 -16.77 -1.10 -4.57
C VAL A 108 -16.77 -1.94 -3.30
N VAL A 109 -15.76 -2.78 -3.12
CA VAL A 109 -15.63 -3.64 -1.92
C VAL A 109 -15.52 -2.81 -0.66
N GLU A 110 -14.73 -1.73 -0.63
CA GLU A 110 -14.62 -0.84 0.51
C GLU A 110 -15.97 -0.23 0.89
N ILE A 111 -16.71 0.32 -0.08
CA ILE A 111 -18.01 0.95 0.15
C ILE A 111 -19.02 -0.09 0.68
N VAL A 112 -19.08 -1.27 0.04
CA VAL A 112 -20.01 -2.34 0.43
C VAL A 112 -19.68 -2.88 1.83
N LEU A 113 -18.41 -3.16 2.12
CA LEU A 113 -17.99 -3.63 3.44
C LEU A 113 -18.27 -2.58 4.53
N GLY A 114 -18.01 -1.31 4.25
CA GLY A 114 -18.32 -0.22 5.16
C GLY A 114 -19.83 -0.17 5.48
N ALA A 115 -20.69 -0.24 4.46
CA ALA A 115 -22.13 -0.26 4.60
C ALA A 115 -22.62 -1.50 5.38
N LEU A 116 -22.12 -2.70 5.06
CA LEU A 116 -22.44 -3.94 5.76
C LEU A 116 -22.06 -3.88 7.25
N THR A 117 -20.93 -3.23 7.56
CA THR A 117 -20.46 -3.05 8.94
C THR A 117 -21.38 -2.13 9.71
N ILE A 118 -21.82 -1.00 9.14
CA ILE A 118 -22.77 -0.09 9.78
C ILE A 118 -24.11 -0.76 10.02
N LEU A 119 -24.64 -1.43 8.99
CA LEU A 119 -25.92 -2.13 9.08
C LEU A 119 -25.88 -3.35 10.03
N GLY A 120 -24.70 -3.89 10.29
CA GLY A 120 -24.51 -5.04 11.18
C GLY A 120 -24.95 -6.37 10.63
N ASN A 121 -25.25 -6.45 9.34
CA ASN A 121 -25.62 -7.70 8.69
C ASN A 121 -24.36 -8.49 8.37
N LYS A 122 -24.39 -9.82 8.59
CA LYS A 122 -23.24 -10.73 8.36
C LYS A 122 -21.92 -10.19 8.96
N PHE A 123 -21.99 -9.63 10.15
CA PHE A 123 -20.89 -8.93 10.82
C PHE A 123 -19.56 -9.69 10.81
N LYS A 124 -19.59 -11.01 11.05
CA LYS A 124 -18.36 -11.84 11.03
C LYS A 124 -17.67 -11.79 9.66
N PHE A 125 -18.45 -11.93 8.57
CA PHE A 125 -17.89 -11.87 7.21
C PHE A 125 -17.33 -10.48 6.91
N ALA A 126 -18.11 -9.43 7.20
CA ALA A 126 -17.66 -8.06 7.00
C ALA A 126 -16.38 -7.75 7.78
N SER A 127 -16.28 -8.13 9.05
CA SER A 127 -15.10 -7.92 9.90
C SER A 127 -13.86 -8.63 9.35
N TRP A 128 -13.97 -9.90 8.95
CA TRP A 128 -12.84 -10.63 8.38
C TRP A 128 -12.38 -10.04 7.03
N SER A 129 -13.33 -9.64 6.19
CA SER A 129 -12.99 -9.01 4.91
C SER A 129 -12.36 -7.64 5.10
N MET A 130 -12.84 -6.84 6.05
CA MET A 130 -12.22 -5.56 6.40
C MET A 130 -10.81 -5.76 6.98
N LEU A 131 -10.62 -6.73 7.86
CA LEU A 131 -9.31 -7.07 8.40
C LEU A 131 -8.33 -7.41 7.28
N LEU A 132 -8.75 -8.26 6.32
CA LEU A 132 -7.90 -8.63 5.18
C LEU A 132 -7.53 -7.41 4.33
N MET A 133 -8.50 -6.52 4.06
CA MET A 133 -8.25 -5.27 3.34
C MET A 133 -7.28 -4.36 4.10
N MET A 134 -7.46 -4.22 5.42
CA MET A 134 -6.55 -3.41 6.25
C MET A 134 -5.14 -3.99 6.28
N VAL A 135 -4.98 -5.31 6.40
CA VAL A 135 -3.67 -5.98 6.31
C VAL A 135 -3.02 -5.70 4.96
N PHE A 136 -3.78 -5.79 3.87
CA PHE A 136 -3.29 -5.50 2.53
C PHE A 136 -2.80 -4.05 2.41
N PHE A 137 -3.59 -3.06 2.80
CA PHE A 137 -3.16 -1.65 2.76
C PHE A 137 -2.01 -1.33 3.72
N THR A 138 -2.02 -1.90 4.92
CA THR A 138 -0.92 -1.75 5.88
C THR A 138 0.39 -2.30 5.29
N PHE A 139 0.32 -3.40 4.56
CA PHE A 139 1.47 -3.97 3.88
C PHE A 139 1.99 -3.06 2.76
N LEU A 140 1.11 -2.49 1.94
CA LEU A 140 1.49 -1.52 0.90
C LEU A 140 2.14 -0.27 1.51
N THR A 141 1.51 0.33 2.52
CA THR A 141 2.04 1.55 3.18
C THR A 141 3.32 1.27 3.95
N TRP A 142 3.47 0.08 4.53
CA TRP A 142 4.73 -0.34 5.14
C TRP A 142 5.84 -0.46 4.09
N HIS A 143 5.55 -1.07 2.93
CA HIS A 143 6.51 -1.15 1.83
C HIS A 143 6.98 0.25 1.38
N THR A 144 6.04 1.18 1.18
CA THR A 144 6.33 2.56 0.79
C THR A 144 7.20 3.27 1.84
N LYS A 145 6.89 3.11 3.12
CA LYS A 145 7.65 3.71 4.23
C LYS A 145 9.08 3.19 4.33
N GLU A 146 9.30 1.89 4.11
CA GLU A 146 10.60 1.22 4.24
C GLU A 146 11.38 1.15 2.92
N CYS A 147 10.84 1.73 1.85
CA CYS A 147 11.54 1.75 0.57
C CYS A 147 12.71 2.74 0.63
N ASP A 148 13.89 2.24 0.30
CA ASP A 148 15.12 3.04 0.17
C ASP A 148 15.55 3.05 -1.30
N PRO A 149 15.45 4.17 -2.02
CA PRO A 149 15.82 4.26 -3.44
C PRO A 149 17.33 4.09 -3.68
N HIS A 150 18.15 4.16 -2.62
CA HIS A 150 19.61 3.97 -2.70
C HIS A 150 20.03 2.50 -2.51
N ARG A 151 19.12 1.66 -2.00
CA ARG A 151 19.36 0.23 -1.84
C ARG A 151 19.33 -0.45 -3.22
N THR A 152 20.27 -1.37 -3.47
CA THR A 152 20.25 -2.23 -4.66
C THR A 152 19.80 -3.63 -4.28
N PHE A 153 19.09 -4.30 -5.18
CA PHE A 153 18.72 -5.69 -5.05
C PHE A 153 19.13 -6.48 -6.29
N LYS A 154 19.33 -7.78 -6.09
CA LYS A 154 19.73 -8.70 -7.17
C LYS A 154 18.47 -9.27 -7.81
N ASP A 155 18.23 -8.89 -9.06
CA ASP A 155 17.18 -9.46 -9.90
C ASP A 155 17.78 -10.56 -10.77
N VAL A 156 17.08 -11.68 -10.89
CA VAL A 156 17.57 -12.86 -11.60
C VAL A 156 16.53 -13.30 -12.60
N ASP A 157 16.86 -13.15 -13.87
CA ASP A 157 15.99 -13.48 -14.98
C ASP A 157 16.53 -14.67 -15.79
N TYR A 158 15.62 -15.43 -16.38
CA TYR A 158 15.92 -16.53 -17.29
C TYR A 158 15.51 -16.16 -18.70
N TYR A 159 16.46 -16.19 -19.61
CA TYR A 159 16.23 -15.91 -21.03
C TYR A 159 16.54 -17.14 -21.89
N ALA A 160 15.73 -17.35 -22.94
CA ALA A 160 16.09 -18.34 -23.97
C ALA A 160 17.31 -17.83 -24.75
N ILE A 161 18.32 -18.67 -24.94
CA ILE A 161 19.61 -18.29 -25.59
C ILE A 161 19.38 -17.64 -26.97
N ASN A 162 18.39 -18.09 -27.70
CA ASN A 162 18.08 -17.59 -29.05
C ASN A 162 17.23 -16.30 -29.06
N SER A 163 16.89 -15.74 -27.90
CA SER A 163 16.14 -14.51 -27.84
C SER A 163 17.05 -13.28 -28.08
N SER A 164 16.51 -12.27 -28.74
CA SER A 164 17.24 -11.01 -28.97
C SER A 164 17.63 -10.34 -27.63
N ILE A 165 16.78 -10.50 -26.61
CA ILE A 165 17.01 -9.95 -25.26
C ILE A 165 18.22 -10.63 -24.60
N ALA A 166 18.35 -11.97 -24.70
CA ALA A 166 19.50 -12.68 -24.16
C ALA A 166 20.81 -12.22 -24.79
N GLN A 167 20.84 -12.03 -26.10
CA GLN A 167 22.03 -11.56 -26.81
C GLN A 167 22.44 -10.15 -26.35
N ILE A 168 21.48 -9.25 -26.20
CA ILE A 168 21.73 -7.88 -25.70
C ILE A 168 22.26 -7.95 -24.26
N LYS A 169 21.63 -8.70 -23.37
CA LYS A 169 22.05 -8.83 -21.97
C LYS A 169 23.42 -9.49 -21.81
N ILE A 170 23.76 -10.48 -22.61
CA ILE A 170 25.10 -11.10 -22.63
C ILE A 170 26.16 -10.07 -23.05
N GLN A 171 25.85 -9.23 -24.04
CA GLN A 171 26.77 -8.19 -24.49
C GLN A 171 26.90 -7.06 -23.46
N GLU A 172 25.82 -6.67 -22.80
CA GLU A 172 25.84 -5.70 -21.69
C GLU A 172 26.63 -6.21 -20.48
N SER A 173 26.53 -7.51 -20.16
CA SER A 173 27.29 -8.14 -19.08
C SER A 173 28.80 -8.01 -19.25
N ALA A 174 29.31 -7.98 -20.47
CA ALA A 174 30.73 -7.78 -20.72
C ALA A 174 31.23 -6.35 -20.42
N ASN A 175 30.31 -5.37 -20.40
CA ASN A 175 30.63 -3.95 -20.27
C ASN A 175 30.09 -3.32 -18.97
N ASN A 176 29.29 -4.03 -18.19
CA ASN A 176 28.57 -3.49 -17.03
C ASN A 176 28.75 -4.40 -15.79
N GLU A 177 29.40 -3.86 -14.75
CA GLU A 177 29.63 -4.58 -13.49
C GLU A 177 28.33 -4.96 -12.75
N ASN A 178 27.21 -4.34 -13.07
CA ASN A 178 25.92 -4.61 -12.44
C ASN A 178 25.21 -5.84 -13.03
N ILE A 179 25.72 -6.40 -14.14
CA ILE A 179 25.10 -7.53 -14.82
C ILE A 179 26.07 -8.72 -14.80
N THR A 180 25.61 -9.84 -14.25
CA THR A 180 26.41 -11.06 -14.15
C THR A 180 25.69 -12.27 -14.71
N ILE A 181 26.38 -13.06 -15.54
CA ILE A 181 25.87 -14.34 -16.00
C ILE A 181 26.13 -15.37 -14.89
N LEU A 182 25.04 -15.97 -14.36
CA LEU A 182 25.12 -16.96 -13.28
C LEU A 182 25.25 -18.38 -13.81
N GLU A 183 24.52 -18.69 -14.87
CA GLU A 183 24.45 -20.03 -15.45
C GLU A 183 24.06 -19.93 -16.93
N GLN A 184 24.67 -20.74 -17.75
CA GLN A 184 24.35 -20.87 -19.17
C GLN A 184 24.21 -22.35 -19.53
N ASN A 185 23.00 -22.72 -19.94
CA ASN A 185 22.68 -24.07 -20.42
C ASN A 185 22.45 -24.04 -21.93
N GLU A 186 22.22 -25.21 -22.58
CA GLU A 186 22.03 -25.31 -24.03
C GLU A 186 20.83 -24.46 -24.55
N SER A 187 19.81 -24.23 -23.73
CA SER A 187 18.58 -23.56 -24.15
C SER A 187 18.29 -22.24 -23.40
N THR A 188 18.89 -22.03 -22.24
CA THR A 188 18.62 -20.88 -21.38
C THR A 188 19.88 -20.28 -20.79
N VAL A 189 19.86 -18.97 -20.57
CA VAL A 189 20.87 -18.22 -19.82
C VAL A 189 20.23 -17.57 -18.60
N LYS A 190 20.87 -17.70 -17.45
CA LYS A 190 20.48 -17.10 -16.19
C LYS A 190 21.34 -15.89 -15.92
N ILE A 191 20.74 -14.74 -15.92
CA ILE A 191 21.42 -13.44 -15.76
C ILE A 191 20.93 -12.78 -14.47
N ALA A 192 21.86 -12.30 -13.68
CA ALA A 192 21.56 -11.46 -12.51
C ALA A 192 21.92 -10.02 -12.81
N GLU A 193 21.03 -9.11 -12.49
CA GLU A 193 21.20 -7.69 -12.61
C GLU A 193 20.98 -7.01 -11.26
N MET A 194 21.87 -6.08 -10.89
CA MET A 194 21.68 -5.25 -9.69
C MET A 194 20.81 -4.06 -10.05
N LYS A 195 19.55 -4.09 -9.61
CA LYS A 195 18.56 -3.05 -9.86
C LYS A 195 18.33 -2.20 -8.60
N LYS A 196 17.86 -0.97 -8.80
CA LYS A 196 17.38 -0.13 -7.71
C LYS A 196 15.89 -0.37 -7.52
N PRO A 197 15.39 -0.38 -6.27
CA PRO A 197 13.97 -0.49 -6.02
C PRO A 197 13.25 0.76 -6.52
N GLN A 198 12.05 0.56 -7.02
CA GLN A 198 11.14 1.61 -7.41
C GLN A 198 10.26 1.96 -6.22
N CYS A 199 10.50 3.12 -5.62
CA CYS A 199 9.77 3.56 -4.45
C CYS A 199 8.53 4.34 -4.88
N VAL A 200 7.38 3.93 -4.36
CA VAL A 200 6.11 4.63 -4.54
C VAL A 200 6.06 5.79 -3.54
N ASP A 201 5.80 7.00 -4.00
CA ASP A 201 5.85 8.20 -3.15
C ASP A 201 4.71 8.27 -2.12
N ASP A 202 3.52 7.76 -2.48
CA ASP A 202 2.37 7.71 -1.59
C ASP A 202 1.50 6.46 -1.85
N CYS A 203 0.66 6.08 -0.88
CA CYS A 203 -0.19 4.89 -1.02
C CYS A 203 -1.47 5.11 -1.85
N GLY A 204 -1.74 6.33 -2.32
CA GLY A 204 -2.97 6.68 -3.04
C GLY A 204 -4.27 6.56 -2.21
N CYS A 205 -4.20 6.18 -0.93
CA CYS A 205 -5.39 5.93 -0.10
C CYS A 205 -6.20 7.20 0.20
N PHE A 206 -5.53 8.32 0.42
CA PHE A 206 -6.11 9.64 0.68
C PHE A 206 -5.32 10.78 0.03
N GLY A 207 -4.24 10.45 -0.71
CA GLY A 207 -3.21 11.39 -1.11
C GLY A 207 -3.73 12.67 -1.79
N ASP A 208 -4.42 12.50 -2.91
CA ASP A 208 -4.83 13.67 -3.72
C ASP A 208 -6.06 14.39 -3.20
N ALA A 209 -6.99 13.67 -2.55
CA ALA A 209 -8.15 14.31 -1.91
C ALA A 209 -7.73 15.21 -0.74
N MET A 210 -6.68 14.84 0.00
CA MET A 210 -6.14 15.66 1.09
C MET A 210 -5.34 16.86 0.58
N LYS A 211 -4.73 16.81 -0.61
CA LYS A 211 -4.10 17.98 -1.23
C LYS A 211 -5.07 19.14 -1.41
N GLY A 212 -6.31 18.84 -1.79
CA GLY A 212 -7.36 19.87 -1.96
C GLY A 212 -7.85 20.48 -0.65
N SER A 213 -7.83 19.75 0.47
CA SER A 213 -8.40 20.20 1.75
C SER A 213 -7.35 20.67 2.75
N ILE A 214 -6.19 20.07 2.80
CA ILE A 214 -5.13 20.35 3.80
C ILE A 214 -3.86 20.91 3.14
N GLY A 215 -3.80 20.98 1.82
CA GLY A 215 -2.66 21.53 1.05
C GLY A 215 -1.48 20.57 0.89
N ARG A 216 -1.52 19.35 1.43
CA ARG A 216 -0.49 18.31 1.24
C ARG A 216 -1.06 16.89 1.27
N SER A 217 -0.38 15.96 0.61
CA SER A 217 -0.63 14.52 0.76
C SER A 217 -0.12 14.00 2.12
N LEU A 218 -0.68 12.89 2.59
CA LEU A 218 -0.12 12.18 3.74
C LEU A 218 1.25 11.61 3.36
N SER A 219 2.22 11.79 4.26
CA SER A 219 3.51 11.12 4.09
C SER A 219 3.36 9.59 4.22
N PRO A 220 4.28 8.78 3.65
CA PRO A 220 4.25 7.33 3.79
C PRO A 220 4.17 6.86 5.24
N ALA A 221 4.90 7.53 6.14
CA ALA A 221 4.89 7.22 7.56
C ALA A 221 3.52 7.51 8.21
N GLU A 222 2.89 8.64 7.90
CA GLU A 222 1.55 8.99 8.40
C GLU A 222 0.49 8.01 7.91
N SER A 223 0.56 7.61 6.65
CA SER A 223 -0.33 6.61 6.06
C SER A 223 -0.18 5.25 6.74
N PHE A 224 1.05 4.80 6.97
CA PHE A 224 1.32 3.55 7.67
C PHE A 224 0.78 3.54 9.10
N TRP A 225 1.05 4.59 9.89
CA TRP A 225 0.55 4.67 11.25
C TRP A 225 -0.97 4.75 11.34
N LYS A 226 -1.61 5.45 10.40
CA LYS A 226 -3.07 5.47 10.27
C LYS A 226 -3.62 4.06 10.07
N ASP A 227 -3.08 3.32 9.12
CA ASP A 227 -3.55 1.97 8.80
C ASP A 227 -3.29 0.99 9.94
N LEU A 228 -2.14 1.11 10.61
CA LEU A 228 -1.81 0.28 11.78
C LEU A 228 -2.74 0.55 12.98
N ILE A 229 -3.17 1.79 13.19
CA ILE A 229 -4.10 2.14 14.28
C ILE A 229 -5.51 1.62 13.99
N LEU A 230 -5.90 1.57 12.70
CA LEU A 230 -7.21 1.06 12.28
C LEU A 230 -7.28 -0.47 12.22
N LEU A 231 -6.15 -1.16 12.14
CA LEU A 231 -6.04 -2.62 12.17
C LEU A 231 -6.34 -3.17 13.57
#